data_8113195248bedfcfafdf78b8df73a4a6
#
_entry.id   8113195248bedfcfafdf78b8df73a4a6
#
_cell.length_a   1.000
_cell.length_b   1.000
_cell.length_c   1.000
_cell.angle_alpha   90.00
_cell.angle_beta   90.00
_cell.angle_gamma   90.00
#
_symmetry.space_group_name_H-M   'P 1'
#
loop_
_entity.id
_entity.type
_entity.pdbx_description
1 polymer ?
#
loop_
_entity_poly.entity_id
_entity_poly.type
_entity_poly.pdbx_seq_one_letter_code
_entity_poly.pdbx_strand_id
1 'polypeptide(L)'
;MLTPAEVLTSSSVPGGPGAVAAQAARVPGVYAAVAPATPDYHQAGTAIVTVLPVQESSVPAGQATIANLEHAVAGQPHVTGIGGDGASLIDFDHAVYGDFPLMLAIIGVATFLLLTRAFRSVLLAAKAVVFNLISLAAAYGVLTWVWQDGHGSHALWGIPATGAITMWVPLMVFAFLFGLSMDYEVFILTRIREAYDTSGDARHAVTEGLGRTGRLVTSAAAILMLSFLSMSTGPQTDLKILATGLGAGILIDAVVVRCLLVPALVALFGRANWWLPSSLARLLRIPAPAAPVAGPSAEPAGAGAEDLVVSGAR
;
A
#
# COMPACT_ATOMS: atom_id res chain seq x y z
N MET A 1 -17.63 3.06 -19.65
CA MET A 1 -19.09 2.83 -19.43
C MET A 1 -19.51 3.97 -18.53
N LEU A 2 -20.54 4.74 -18.88
CA LEU A 2 -20.93 5.89 -18.06
C LEU A 2 -21.62 5.40 -16.78
N THR A 3 -21.19 5.89 -15.64
CA THR A 3 -21.72 5.54 -14.32
C THR A 3 -22.89 6.48 -14.00
N PRO A 4 -24.13 5.99 -13.87
CA PRO A 4 -25.28 6.83 -13.61
C PRO A 4 -25.28 7.34 -12.16
N ALA A 5 -25.82 8.55 -11.99
CA ALA A 5 -26.30 9.02 -10.69
C ALA A 5 -27.81 8.83 -10.60
N GLU A 6 -28.31 8.67 -9.38
CA GLU A 6 -29.73 8.42 -9.11
C GLU A 6 -30.26 9.48 -8.15
N VAL A 7 -31.35 10.14 -8.54
CA VAL A 7 -32.04 11.09 -7.66
C VAL A 7 -33.29 10.42 -7.10
N LEU A 8 -33.33 10.25 -5.79
CA LEU A 8 -34.50 9.72 -5.09
C LEU A 8 -35.48 10.85 -4.81
N THR A 9 -36.65 10.73 -5.35
CA THR A 9 -37.73 11.74 -5.22
C THR A 9 -39.03 11.12 -4.77
N SER A 10 -39.94 11.92 -4.19
CA SER A 10 -41.30 11.48 -3.89
C SER A 10 -42.07 11.25 -5.18
N SER A 11 -42.86 10.17 -5.25
CA SER A 11 -43.79 9.92 -6.37
C SER A 11 -44.91 10.93 -6.47
N SER A 12 -45.22 11.68 -5.39
CA SER A 12 -46.23 12.72 -5.33
C SER A 12 -45.73 14.13 -5.63
N VAL A 13 -44.52 14.26 -6.17
CA VAL A 13 -43.92 15.57 -6.54
C VAL A 13 -44.82 16.27 -7.58
N PRO A 14 -45.05 17.61 -7.47
CA PRO A 14 -45.76 18.38 -8.49
C PRO A 14 -45.13 18.19 -9.87
N GLY A 15 -45.91 17.78 -10.85
CA GLY A 15 -45.40 17.43 -12.19
C GLY A 15 -44.80 16.03 -12.34
N GLY A 16 -44.83 15.23 -11.23
CA GLY A 16 -44.30 13.86 -11.21
C GLY A 16 -42.77 13.80 -11.24
N PRO A 17 -42.19 12.60 -11.13
CA PRO A 17 -40.72 12.38 -11.22
C PRO A 17 -40.10 12.91 -12.53
N GLY A 18 -40.90 13.00 -13.61
CA GLY A 18 -40.48 13.61 -14.88
C GLY A 18 -40.10 15.08 -14.79
N ALA A 19 -40.70 15.85 -13.86
CA ALA A 19 -40.32 17.24 -13.63
C ALA A 19 -38.92 17.35 -13.02
N VAL A 20 -38.59 16.46 -12.09
CA VAL A 20 -37.24 16.35 -11.51
C VAL A 20 -36.23 15.92 -12.58
N ALA A 21 -36.58 14.95 -13.44
CA ALA A 21 -35.75 14.56 -14.57
C ALA A 21 -35.49 15.73 -15.54
N ALA A 22 -36.53 16.50 -15.89
CA ALA A 22 -36.40 17.65 -16.77
C ALA A 22 -35.53 18.76 -16.17
N GLN A 23 -35.51 18.91 -14.86
CA GLN A 23 -34.62 19.82 -14.15
C GLN A 23 -33.18 19.30 -14.12
N ALA A 24 -32.97 18.03 -13.76
CA ALA A 24 -31.67 17.40 -13.76
C ALA A 24 -31.02 17.44 -15.15
N ALA A 25 -31.80 17.27 -16.20
CA ALA A 25 -31.30 17.36 -17.60
C ALA A 25 -30.77 18.76 -17.99
N ARG A 26 -31.09 19.82 -17.24
CA ARG A 26 -30.57 21.18 -17.47
C ARG A 26 -29.25 21.46 -16.78
N VAL A 27 -28.80 20.54 -15.92
CA VAL A 27 -27.55 20.70 -15.18
C VAL A 27 -26.36 20.56 -16.17
N PRO A 28 -25.40 21.49 -16.14
CA PRO A 28 -24.22 21.40 -17.00
C PRO A 28 -23.48 20.07 -16.81
N GLY A 29 -23.17 19.39 -17.91
CA GLY A 29 -22.46 18.09 -17.88
C GLY A 29 -23.38 16.87 -17.79
N VAL A 30 -24.70 17.05 -17.67
CA VAL A 30 -25.69 15.97 -17.79
C VAL A 30 -25.99 15.71 -19.27
N TYR A 31 -25.83 14.44 -19.69
CA TYR A 31 -26.21 13.98 -21.03
C TYR A 31 -27.71 13.75 -21.13
N ALA A 32 -28.25 13.03 -20.16
CA ALA A 32 -29.68 12.71 -20.11
C ALA A 32 -30.12 12.45 -18.67
N ALA A 33 -31.37 12.76 -18.38
CA ALA A 33 -32.04 12.38 -17.14
C ALA A 33 -33.42 11.78 -17.49
N VAL A 34 -33.70 10.62 -16.90
CA VAL A 34 -34.90 9.82 -17.21
C VAL A 34 -35.58 9.41 -15.93
N ALA A 35 -36.90 9.53 -15.87
CA ALA A 35 -37.74 8.96 -14.83
C ALA A 35 -38.52 7.75 -15.41
N PRO A 36 -38.00 6.51 -15.31
CA PRO A 36 -38.67 5.34 -15.84
C PRO A 36 -40.03 5.12 -15.17
N ALA A 37 -41.04 4.78 -15.95
CA ALA A 37 -42.38 4.52 -15.44
C ALA A 37 -42.58 3.06 -14.97
N THR A 38 -41.54 2.23 -15.02
CA THR A 38 -41.62 0.83 -14.62
C THR A 38 -41.69 0.66 -13.10
N PRO A 39 -42.40 -0.34 -12.57
CA PRO A 39 -42.57 -0.56 -11.14
C PRO A 39 -41.27 -0.64 -10.35
N ASP A 40 -40.19 -1.13 -10.97
CA ASP A 40 -38.88 -1.29 -10.34
C ASP A 40 -38.28 0.05 -9.89
N TYR A 41 -38.65 1.15 -10.54
CA TYR A 41 -38.21 2.51 -10.21
C TYR A 41 -39.19 3.28 -9.32
N HIS A 42 -40.30 2.62 -8.89
CA HIS A 42 -41.33 3.20 -8.04
C HIS A 42 -41.59 2.28 -6.86
N GLN A 43 -41.25 2.64 -5.66
CA GLN A 43 -41.48 1.82 -4.47
C GLN A 43 -41.83 2.69 -3.27
N ALA A 44 -42.84 2.28 -2.50
CA ALA A 44 -43.24 2.90 -1.22
C ALA A 44 -43.44 4.42 -1.28
N GLY A 45 -43.98 4.94 -2.37
CA GLY A 45 -44.23 6.38 -2.54
C GLY A 45 -43.00 7.18 -2.97
N THR A 46 -41.92 6.51 -3.32
CA THR A 46 -40.69 7.12 -3.89
C THR A 46 -40.53 6.72 -5.35
N ALA A 47 -39.75 7.52 -6.07
CA ALA A 47 -39.33 7.24 -7.44
C ALA A 47 -37.87 7.55 -7.63
N ILE A 48 -37.22 6.81 -8.53
CA ILE A 48 -35.81 7.03 -8.91
C ILE A 48 -35.79 7.71 -10.27
N VAL A 49 -35.02 8.80 -10.34
CA VAL A 49 -34.65 9.48 -11.58
C VAL A 49 -33.19 9.13 -11.89
N THR A 50 -32.94 8.46 -13.00
CA THR A 50 -31.60 8.10 -13.44
C THR A 50 -31.00 9.23 -14.26
N VAL A 51 -29.80 9.69 -13.87
CA VAL A 51 -29.07 10.80 -14.52
C VAL A 51 -27.76 10.26 -15.08
N LEU A 52 -27.57 10.44 -16.39
CA LEU A 52 -26.36 10.04 -17.10
C LEU A 52 -25.45 11.27 -17.31
N PRO A 53 -24.24 11.31 -16.78
CA PRO A 53 -23.30 12.39 -17.07
C PRO A 53 -22.67 12.23 -18.48
N VAL A 54 -22.17 13.32 -19.05
CA VAL A 54 -21.41 13.29 -20.31
C VAL A 54 -20.04 12.63 -20.11
N GLN A 55 -19.45 12.82 -18.95
CA GLN A 55 -18.15 12.28 -18.55
C GLN A 55 -18.32 11.27 -17.43
N GLU A 56 -17.44 10.27 -17.40
CA GLU A 56 -17.38 9.28 -16.32
C GLU A 56 -17.17 9.95 -14.95
N SER A 57 -17.88 9.49 -13.91
CA SER A 57 -17.79 10.07 -12.56
C SER A 57 -16.41 9.89 -11.90
N SER A 58 -15.56 9.02 -12.43
CA SER A 58 -14.18 8.83 -11.99
C SER A 58 -13.21 9.94 -12.43
N VAL A 59 -13.62 10.82 -13.36
CA VAL A 59 -12.79 11.94 -13.81
C VAL A 59 -13.31 13.28 -13.27
N PRO A 60 -12.45 14.32 -13.09
CA PRO A 60 -12.84 15.58 -12.46
C PRO A 60 -14.07 16.26 -13.08
N ALA A 61 -14.23 16.18 -14.40
CA ALA A 61 -15.39 16.76 -15.08
C ALA A 61 -16.70 16.03 -14.76
N GLY A 62 -16.65 14.70 -14.59
CA GLY A 62 -17.80 13.90 -14.15
C GLY A 62 -18.14 14.18 -12.69
N GLN A 63 -17.15 14.27 -11.80
CA GLN A 63 -17.33 14.64 -10.39
C GLN A 63 -17.98 16.04 -10.26
N ALA A 64 -17.52 17.02 -11.04
CA ALA A 64 -18.12 18.34 -11.09
C ALA A 64 -19.60 18.30 -11.54
N THR A 65 -19.95 17.40 -12.48
CA THR A 65 -21.33 17.22 -12.93
C THR A 65 -22.23 16.71 -11.78
N ILE A 66 -21.77 15.71 -11.02
CA ILE A 66 -22.50 15.18 -9.87
C ILE A 66 -22.65 16.24 -8.79
N ALA A 67 -21.60 16.98 -8.44
CA ALA A 67 -21.67 18.08 -7.48
C ALA A 67 -22.65 19.18 -7.91
N ASN A 68 -22.66 19.56 -9.20
CA ASN A 68 -23.63 20.49 -9.76
C ASN A 68 -25.06 19.95 -9.68
N LEU A 69 -25.24 18.64 -9.91
CA LEU A 69 -26.54 17.96 -9.76
C LEU A 69 -27.01 18.03 -8.30
N GLU A 70 -26.14 17.72 -7.34
CA GLU A 70 -26.44 17.82 -5.92
C GLU A 70 -26.91 19.23 -5.54
N HIS A 71 -26.17 20.25 -5.96
CA HIS A 71 -26.53 21.64 -5.71
C HIS A 71 -27.86 22.05 -6.37
N ALA A 72 -28.14 21.54 -7.59
CA ALA A 72 -29.36 21.87 -8.31
C ALA A 72 -30.61 21.27 -7.70
N VAL A 73 -30.50 20.09 -7.04
CA VAL A 73 -31.63 19.38 -6.42
C VAL A 73 -31.64 19.50 -4.89
N ALA A 74 -30.54 20.00 -4.29
CA ALA A 74 -30.46 20.24 -2.85
C ALA A 74 -31.53 21.23 -2.40
N GLY A 75 -32.20 20.90 -1.29
CA GLY A 75 -33.24 21.77 -0.71
C GLY A 75 -34.60 21.72 -1.43
N GLN A 76 -34.75 20.89 -2.44
CA GLN A 76 -36.07 20.67 -3.04
C GLN A 76 -36.94 19.79 -2.12
N PRO A 77 -38.17 20.22 -1.79
CA PRO A 77 -38.99 19.57 -0.76
C PRO A 77 -39.41 18.14 -1.09
N HIS A 78 -39.22 17.69 -2.33
CA HIS A 78 -39.60 16.38 -2.81
C HIS A 78 -38.41 15.48 -3.16
N VAL A 79 -37.16 15.98 -3.09
CA VAL A 79 -35.94 15.20 -3.30
C VAL A 79 -35.42 14.74 -1.95
N THR A 80 -35.29 13.44 -1.78
CA THR A 80 -34.82 12.82 -0.54
C THR A 80 -33.29 12.70 -0.51
N GLY A 81 -32.68 12.52 -1.67
CA GLY A 81 -31.23 12.38 -1.77
C GLY A 81 -30.76 12.07 -3.18
N ILE A 82 -29.46 12.07 -3.34
CA ILE A 82 -28.77 11.58 -4.53
C ILE A 82 -27.96 10.35 -4.12
N GLY A 83 -27.96 9.34 -4.97
CA GLY A 83 -27.25 8.09 -4.78
C GLY A 83 -26.83 7.50 -6.13
N GLY A 84 -26.71 6.21 -6.17
CA GLY A 84 -26.20 5.47 -7.32
C GLY A 84 -24.67 5.44 -7.37
N ASP A 85 -24.14 4.70 -8.32
CA ASP A 85 -22.69 4.46 -8.40
C ASP A 85 -21.89 5.75 -8.57
N GLY A 86 -22.44 6.74 -9.32
CA GLY A 86 -21.75 8.01 -9.56
C GLY A 86 -21.57 8.86 -8.30
N ALA A 87 -22.58 8.94 -7.45
CA ALA A 87 -22.52 9.66 -6.17
C ALA A 87 -21.66 8.88 -5.15
N SER A 88 -21.85 7.55 -5.07
CA SER A 88 -21.06 6.69 -4.18
C SER A 88 -19.54 6.76 -4.46
N LEU A 89 -19.14 6.97 -5.71
CA LEU A 89 -17.75 7.21 -6.07
C LEU A 89 -17.17 8.46 -5.40
N ILE A 90 -17.94 9.55 -5.40
CA ILE A 90 -17.52 10.82 -4.80
C ILE A 90 -17.48 10.72 -3.27
N ASP A 91 -18.51 10.10 -2.68
CA ASP A 91 -18.57 9.88 -1.24
C ASP A 91 -17.40 9.01 -0.76
N PHE A 92 -17.07 7.97 -1.51
CA PHE A 92 -15.90 7.13 -1.23
C PHE A 92 -14.60 7.91 -1.33
N ASP A 93 -14.44 8.72 -2.38
CA ASP A 93 -13.25 9.54 -2.59
C ASP A 93 -13.04 10.50 -1.39
N HIS A 94 -14.08 11.20 -1.00
CA HIS A 94 -14.03 12.10 0.15
C HIS A 94 -13.79 11.37 1.48
N ALA A 95 -14.48 10.26 1.73
CA ALA A 95 -14.38 9.53 2.98
C ALA A 95 -13.03 8.82 3.14
N VAL A 96 -12.47 8.27 2.06
CA VAL A 96 -11.25 7.48 2.10
C VAL A 96 -10.02 8.35 1.86
N TYR A 97 -10.02 9.10 0.75
CA TYR A 97 -8.82 9.85 0.36
C TYR A 97 -8.67 11.19 1.07
N GLY A 98 -9.76 11.75 1.63
CA GLY A 98 -9.68 12.91 2.53
C GLY A 98 -8.81 12.65 3.75
N ASP A 99 -8.97 11.48 4.37
CA ASP A 99 -8.23 11.08 5.56
C ASP A 99 -6.99 10.21 5.27
N PHE A 100 -6.74 9.85 4.00
CA PHE A 100 -5.63 9.00 3.59
C PHE A 100 -4.24 9.52 4.04
N PRO A 101 -3.91 10.81 3.93
CA PRO A 101 -2.63 11.34 4.42
C PRO A 101 -2.45 11.16 5.93
N LEU A 102 -3.52 11.35 6.71
CA LEU A 102 -3.49 11.14 8.16
C LEU A 102 -3.32 9.65 8.49
N MET A 103 -4.05 8.78 7.81
CA MET A 103 -3.92 7.33 7.96
C MET A 103 -2.49 6.88 7.66
N LEU A 104 -1.90 7.35 6.55
CA LEU A 104 -0.53 7.05 6.15
C LEU A 104 0.47 7.53 7.21
N ALA A 105 0.27 8.73 7.75
CA ALA A 105 1.13 9.29 8.81
C ALA A 105 1.05 8.45 10.09
N ILE A 106 -0.15 8.07 10.53
CA ILE A 106 -0.35 7.24 11.73
C ILE A 106 0.33 5.87 11.56
N ILE A 107 0.09 5.19 10.43
CA ILE A 107 0.70 3.89 10.13
C ILE A 107 2.22 4.03 10.04
N GLY A 108 2.73 5.05 9.36
CA GLY A 108 4.16 5.31 9.23
C GLY A 108 4.83 5.57 10.58
N VAL A 109 4.23 6.40 11.42
CA VAL A 109 4.75 6.68 12.78
C VAL A 109 4.70 5.43 13.67
N ALA A 110 3.59 4.71 13.68
CA ALA A 110 3.47 3.47 14.45
C ALA A 110 4.51 2.45 14.02
N THR A 111 4.66 2.23 12.73
CA THR A 111 5.68 1.34 12.14
C THR A 111 7.09 1.80 12.50
N PHE A 112 7.40 3.08 12.35
CA PHE A 112 8.69 3.65 12.72
C PHE A 112 9.02 3.40 14.19
N LEU A 113 8.09 3.62 15.11
CA LEU A 113 8.28 3.39 16.54
C LEU A 113 8.49 1.91 16.87
N LEU A 114 7.67 1.03 16.27
CA LEU A 114 7.80 -0.42 16.43
C LEU A 114 9.15 -0.92 15.94
N LEU A 115 9.57 -0.50 14.74
CA LEU A 115 10.87 -0.88 14.16
C LEU A 115 12.05 -0.29 14.94
N THR A 116 11.95 0.95 15.40
CA THR A 116 12.98 1.56 16.27
C THR A 116 13.17 0.74 17.54
N ARG A 117 12.07 0.26 18.13
CA ARG A 117 12.12 -0.62 19.29
C ARG A 117 12.72 -1.99 18.96
N ALA A 118 12.31 -2.60 17.84
CA ALA A 118 12.74 -3.95 17.43
C ALA A 118 14.22 -3.97 17.07
N PHE A 119 14.68 -3.03 16.24
CA PHE A 119 16.07 -2.98 15.75
C PHE A 119 17.00 -2.17 16.61
N ARG A 120 16.52 -1.51 17.65
CA ARG A 120 17.32 -0.58 18.48
C ARG A 120 18.07 0.43 17.62
N SER A 121 17.43 0.96 16.60
CA SER A 121 18.00 1.88 15.63
C SER A 121 16.93 2.79 15.04
N VAL A 122 17.15 4.08 15.13
CA VAL A 122 16.32 5.10 14.47
C VAL A 122 16.54 5.09 12.97
N LEU A 123 17.79 4.94 12.55
CA LEU A 123 18.15 5.05 11.13
C LEU A 123 17.64 3.85 10.31
N LEU A 124 17.73 2.64 10.85
CA LEU A 124 17.17 1.46 10.18
C LEU A 124 15.63 1.57 10.06
N ALA A 125 14.97 1.98 11.13
CA ALA A 125 13.53 2.17 11.11
C ALA A 125 13.09 3.26 10.11
N ALA A 126 13.80 4.39 10.06
CA ALA A 126 13.52 5.44 9.09
C ALA A 126 13.70 4.97 7.65
N LYS A 127 14.80 4.25 7.36
CA LYS A 127 15.03 3.67 6.03
C LYS A 127 13.93 2.70 5.63
N ALA A 128 13.51 1.82 6.53
CA ALA A 128 12.46 0.85 6.28
C ALA A 128 11.15 1.53 5.86
N VAL A 129 10.71 2.54 6.61
CA VAL A 129 9.51 3.30 6.26
C VAL A 129 9.67 4.03 4.92
N VAL A 130 10.80 4.70 4.68
CA VAL A 130 11.07 5.41 3.42
C VAL A 130 11.10 4.46 2.23
N PHE A 131 11.74 3.31 2.35
CA PHE A 131 11.80 2.34 1.26
C PHE A 131 10.43 1.76 0.92
N ASN A 132 9.62 1.49 1.94
CA ASN A 132 8.26 1.03 1.71
C ASN A 132 7.42 2.07 0.97
N LEU A 133 7.55 3.37 1.32
CA LEU A 133 6.91 4.46 0.59
C LEU A 133 7.42 4.59 -0.85
N ILE A 134 8.72 4.39 -1.09
CA ILE A 134 9.29 4.39 -2.45
C ILE A 134 8.73 3.23 -3.28
N SER A 135 8.65 2.03 -2.73
CA SER A 135 8.05 0.86 -3.40
C SER A 135 6.59 1.11 -3.76
N LEU A 136 5.84 1.69 -2.83
CA LEU A 136 4.44 2.05 -3.04
C LEU A 136 4.28 3.11 -4.13
N ALA A 137 5.07 4.18 -4.09
CA ALA A 137 5.05 5.23 -5.10
C ALA A 137 5.42 4.69 -6.50
N ALA A 138 6.39 3.78 -6.57
CA ALA A 138 6.77 3.12 -7.81
C ALA A 138 5.64 2.22 -8.36
N ALA A 139 4.95 1.48 -7.50
CA ALA A 139 3.78 0.68 -7.89
C ALA A 139 2.65 1.55 -8.43
N TYR A 140 2.37 2.68 -7.79
CA TYR A 140 1.39 3.65 -8.30
C TYR A 140 1.83 4.28 -9.62
N GLY A 141 3.13 4.57 -9.78
CA GLY A 141 3.67 5.04 -11.05
C GLY A 141 3.44 4.04 -12.19
N VAL A 142 3.64 2.74 -11.93
CA VAL A 142 3.35 1.69 -12.92
C VAL A 142 1.86 1.62 -13.23
N LEU A 143 0.98 1.69 -12.23
CA LEU A 143 -0.46 1.69 -12.44
C LEU A 143 -0.91 2.85 -13.33
N THR A 144 -0.46 4.07 -13.02
CA THR A 144 -0.77 5.26 -13.80
C THR A 144 -0.26 5.12 -15.23
N TRP A 145 1.00 4.75 -15.40
CA TRP A 145 1.63 4.62 -16.71
C TRP A 145 0.98 3.54 -17.59
N VAL A 146 0.65 2.37 -17.02
CA VAL A 146 0.08 1.25 -17.79
C VAL A 146 -1.41 1.47 -18.05
N TRP A 147 -2.19 1.84 -17.06
CA TRP A 147 -3.65 1.83 -17.15
C TRP A 147 -4.25 3.20 -17.44
N GLN A 148 -3.84 4.21 -16.69
CA GLN A 148 -4.38 5.56 -16.89
C GLN A 148 -3.92 6.15 -18.21
N ASP A 149 -2.60 6.04 -18.50
CA ASP A 149 -1.99 6.56 -19.73
C ASP A 149 -2.03 5.56 -20.90
N GLY A 150 -2.33 4.27 -20.62
CA GLY A 150 -2.55 3.23 -21.62
C GLY A 150 -1.27 2.60 -22.22
N HIS A 151 -0.11 2.77 -21.57
CA HIS A 151 1.13 2.20 -22.06
C HIS A 151 1.20 0.69 -21.84
N GLY A 152 0.90 -0.08 -22.88
CA GLY A 152 0.94 -1.54 -22.87
C GLY A 152 -0.39 -2.23 -22.54
N SER A 153 -1.37 -1.57 -21.95
CA SER A 153 -2.67 -2.15 -21.62
C SER A 153 -3.40 -2.67 -22.86
N HIS A 154 -3.35 -1.90 -23.96
CA HIS A 154 -3.93 -2.34 -25.23
C HIS A 154 -3.18 -3.53 -25.85
N ALA A 155 -1.85 -3.53 -25.78
CA ALA A 155 -1.04 -4.61 -26.37
C ALA A 155 -1.20 -5.94 -25.63
N LEU A 156 -1.33 -5.91 -24.29
CA LEU A 156 -1.40 -7.11 -23.45
C LEU A 156 -2.83 -7.63 -23.26
N TRP A 157 -3.81 -6.74 -23.16
CA TRP A 157 -5.20 -7.10 -22.83
C TRP A 157 -6.25 -6.58 -23.78
N GLY A 158 -5.84 -5.82 -24.83
CA GLY A 158 -6.78 -5.18 -25.77
C GLY A 158 -7.60 -4.03 -25.16
N ILE A 159 -7.19 -3.51 -23.97
CA ILE A 159 -7.90 -2.48 -23.23
C ILE A 159 -7.22 -1.13 -23.49
N PRO A 160 -7.95 -0.12 -23.99
CA PRO A 160 -7.40 1.24 -24.17
C PRO A 160 -7.12 1.90 -22.83
N ALA A 161 -6.44 3.06 -22.85
CA ALA A 161 -6.26 3.89 -21.67
C ALA A 161 -7.58 4.13 -20.95
N THR A 162 -7.59 3.91 -19.63
CA THR A 162 -8.80 4.09 -18.81
C THR A 162 -9.03 5.54 -18.41
N GLY A 163 -7.98 6.37 -18.47
CA GLY A 163 -8.02 7.78 -18.04
C GLY A 163 -8.11 8.00 -16.53
N ALA A 164 -8.45 6.96 -15.79
CA ALA A 164 -8.53 6.95 -14.32
C ALA A 164 -8.27 5.54 -13.79
N ILE A 165 -7.90 5.45 -12.52
CA ILE A 165 -7.78 4.18 -11.78
C ILE A 165 -9.02 4.00 -10.93
N THR A 166 -9.57 2.78 -10.89
CA THR A 166 -10.73 2.44 -10.04
C THR A 166 -10.43 2.79 -8.59
N MET A 167 -11.33 3.53 -7.96
CA MET A 167 -11.14 4.21 -6.65
C MET A 167 -10.62 3.32 -5.51
N TRP A 168 -11.03 2.06 -5.43
CA TRP A 168 -10.61 1.16 -4.36
C TRP A 168 -9.23 0.52 -4.61
N VAL A 169 -8.76 0.49 -5.86
CA VAL A 169 -7.50 -0.18 -6.23
C VAL A 169 -6.28 0.43 -5.55
N PRO A 170 -6.07 1.76 -5.52
CA PRO A 170 -4.93 2.34 -4.83
C PRO A 170 -4.92 2.00 -3.33
N LEU A 171 -6.08 2.02 -2.68
CA LEU A 171 -6.20 1.63 -1.27
C LEU A 171 -5.78 0.17 -1.05
N MET A 172 -6.24 -0.75 -1.90
CA MET A 172 -5.86 -2.16 -1.83
C MET A 172 -4.37 -2.36 -2.09
N VAL A 173 -3.82 -1.70 -3.12
CA VAL A 173 -2.38 -1.75 -3.40
C VAL A 173 -1.57 -1.24 -2.20
N PHE A 174 -1.99 -0.14 -1.58
CA PHE A 174 -1.37 0.34 -0.34
C PHE A 174 -1.40 -0.72 0.76
N ALA A 175 -2.59 -1.24 1.08
CA ALA A 175 -2.76 -2.18 2.18
C ALA A 175 -1.92 -3.46 2.00
N PHE A 176 -1.95 -4.03 0.81
CA PHE A 176 -1.20 -5.25 0.50
C PHE A 176 0.30 -5.00 0.43
N LEU A 177 0.76 -4.00 -0.33
CA LEU A 177 2.19 -3.77 -0.48
C LEU A 177 2.83 -3.30 0.83
N PHE A 178 2.17 -2.39 1.55
CA PHE A 178 2.69 -1.90 2.81
C PHE A 178 2.84 -3.03 3.84
N GLY A 179 1.80 -3.86 4.00
CA GLY A 179 1.84 -4.99 4.93
C GLY A 179 2.87 -6.04 4.52
N LEU A 180 2.81 -6.51 3.28
CA LEU A 180 3.71 -7.55 2.76
C LEU A 180 5.19 -7.12 2.77
N SER A 181 5.46 -5.88 2.33
CA SER A 181 6.81 -5.35 2.31
C SER A 181 7.40 -5.28 3.70
N MET A 182 6.62 -4.83 4.69
CA MET A 182 7.07 -4.74 6.08
C MET A 182 7.49 -6.07 6.68
N ASP A 183 6.69 -7.12 6.47
CA ASP A 183 6.97 -8.44 7.03
C ASP A 183 8.31 -9.00 6.57
N TYR A 184 8.60 -8.90 5.28
CA TYR A 184 9.88 -9.35 4.74
C TYR A 184 11.06 -8.48 5.15
N GLU A 185 10.85 -7.16 5.28
CA GLU A 185 11.89 -6.24 5.69
C GLU A 185 12.30 -6.48 7.14
N VAL A 186 11.34 -6.65 8.03
CA VAL A 186 11.58 -7.02 9.43
C VAL A 186 12.41 -8.30 9.50
N PHE A 187 12.07 -9.32 8.71
CA PHE A 187 12.78 -10.59 8.69
C PHE A 187 14.25 -10.44 8.26
N ILE A 188 14.52 -9.71 7.17
CA ILE A 188 15.87 -9.46 6.67
C ILE A 188 16.68 -8.64 7.68
N LEU A 189 16.13 -7.53 8.16
CA LEU A 189 16.82 -6.64 9.09
C LEU A 189 17.10 -7.30 10.45
N THR A 190 16.24 -8.20 10.92
CA THR A 190 16.50 -8.99 12.12
C THR A 190 17.72 -9.87 11.94
N ARG A 191 17.86 -10.55 10.80
CA ARG A 191 19.03 -11.39 10.53
C ARG A 191 20.33 -10.59 10.36
N ILE A 192 20.24 -9.43 9.71
CA ILE A 192 21.37 -8.50 9.62
C ILE A 192 21.75 -8.00 11.02
N ARG A 193 20.78 -7.70 11.88
CA ARG A 193 21.03 -7.28 13.26
C ARG A 193 21.70 -8.37 14.08
N GLU A 194 21.22 -9.59 14.04
CA GLU A 194 21.82 -10.75 14.72
C GLU A 194 23.28 -10.95 14.29
N ALA A 195 23.54 -10.91 12.98
CA ALA A 195 24.90 -11.03 12.45
C ALA A 195 25.82 -9.86 12.85
N TYR A 196 25.27 -8.65 12.97
CA TYR A 196 26.01 -7.49 13.44
C TYR A 196 26.34 -7.59 14.93
N ASP A 197 25.41 -8.03 15.76
CA ASP A 197 25.61 -8.18 17.20
C ASP A 197 26.71 -9.21 17.52
N THR A 198 26.96 -10.18 16.60
CA THR A 198 28.05 -11.17 16.74
C THR A 198 29.37 -10.72 16.14
N SER A 199 29.37 -10.07 14.97
CA SER A 199 30.59 -9.74 14.23
C SER A 199 31.12 -8.32 14.46
N GLY A 200 30.25 -7.37 14.82
CA GLY A 200 30.59 -5.94 14.91
C GLY A 200 30.89 -5.27 13.54
N ASP A 201 30.83 -6.03 12.43
CA ASP A 201 31.09 -5.52 11.07
C ASP A 201 29.78 -5.46 10.27
N ALA A 202 29.43 -4.24 9.83
CA ALA A 202 28.19 -4.01 9.08
C ALA A 202 28.20 -4.68 7.69
N ARG A 203 29.36 -4.76 7.02
CA ARG A 203 29.45 -5.41 5.70
C ARG A 203 29.29 -6.91 5.81
N HIS A 204 29.99 -7.50 6.78
CA HIS A 204 29.84 -8.94 7.06
C HIS A 204 28.41 -9.28 7.44
N ALA A 205 27.80 -8.51 8.33
CA ALA A 205 26.41 -8.69 8.77
C ALA A 205 25.41 -8.65 7.61
N VAL A 206 25.56 -7.73 6.66
CA VAL A 206 24.73 -7.67 5.46
C VAL A 206 24.90 -8.91 4.59
N THR A 207 26.12 -9.31 4.32
CA THR A 207 26.42 -10.48 3.47
C THR A 207 25.86 -11.76 4.09
N GLU A 208 26.04 -11.96 5.38
CA GLU A 208 25.54 -13.11 6.11
C GLU A 208 24.01 -13.10 6.25
N GLY A 209 23.42 -11.97 6.63
CA GLY A 209 21.98 -11.82 6.78
C GLY A 209 21.22 -12.06 5.47
N LEU A 210 21.69 -11.46 4.37
CA LEU A 210 21.14 -11.68 3.04
C LEU A 210 21.38 -13.10 2.52
N GLY A 211 22.57 -13.66 2.75
CA GLY A 211 22.87 -15.03 2.35
C GLY A 211 21.91 -16.06 2.97
N ARG A 212 21.53 -15.84 4.22
CA ARG A 212 20.59 -16.73 4.94
C ARG A 212 19.12 -16.54 4.54
N THR A 213 18.74 -15.31 4.17
CA THR A 213 17.32 -14.95 3.95
C THR A 213 16.96 -14.71 2.49
N GLY A 214 17.92 -14.33 1.65
CA GLY A 214 17.67 -13.87 0.29
C GLY A 214 16.94 -14.90 -0.56
N ARG A 215 17.35 -16.19 -0.49
CA ARG A 215 16.68 -17.26 -1.24
C ARG A 215 15.21 -17.44 -0.84
N LEU A 216 14.91 -17.38 0.46
CA LEU A 216 13.56 -17.52 0.96
C LEU A 216 12.69 -16.34 0.51
N VAL A 217 13.18 -15.11 0.69
CA VAL A 217 12.45 -13.88 0.35
C VAL A 217 12.22 -13.77 -1.15
N THR A 218 13.24 -14.05 -1.98
CA THR A 218 13.09 -13.98 -3.44
C THR A 218 12.15 -15.06 -3.98
N SER A 219 12.19 -16.29 -3.45
CA SER A 219 11.24 -17.33 -3.88
C SER A 219 9.81 -16.99 -3.47
N ALA A 220 9.59 -16.47 -2.25
CA ALA A 220 8.28 -16.05 -1.80
C ALA A 220 7.74 -14.86 -2.63
N ALA A 221 8.58 -13.86 -2.91
CA ALA A 221 8.22 -12.73 -3.77
C ALA A 221 7.87 -13.19 -5.19
N ALA A 222 8.63 -14.13 -5.77
CA ALA A 222 8.34 -14.68 -7.09
C ALA A 222 7.00 -15.42 -7.12
N ILE A 223 6.70 -16.23 -6.11
CA ILE A 223 5.40 -16.93 -6.01
C ILE A 223 4.25 -15.94 -5.92
N LEU A 224 4.37 -14.93 -5.05
CA LEU A 224 3.35 -13.89 -4.91
C LEU A 224 3.16 -13.07 -6.18
N MET A 225 4.25 -12.64 -6.81
CA MET A 225 4.21 -11.91 -8.08
C MET A 225 3.49 -12.74 -9.15
N LEU A 226 3.85 -14.01 -9.32
CA LEU A 226 3.22 -14.90 -10.30
C LEU A 226 1.73 -15.13 -9.97
N SER A 227 1.38 -15.25 -8.69
CA SER A 227 0.00 -15.42 -8.24
C SER A 227 -0.84 -14.19 -8.61
N PHE A 228 -0.35 -12.98 -8.33
CA PHE A 228 -1.06 -11.77 -8.73
C PHE A 228 -1.10 -11.60 -10.24
N LEU A 229 0.01 -11.82 -10.96
CA LEU A 229 0.01 -11.74 -12.42
C LEU A 229 -0.95 -12.75 -13.06
N SER A 230 -1.09 -13.94 -12.49
CA SER A 230 -2.09 -14.92 -12.94
C SER A 230 -3.51 -14.36 -12.84
N MET A 231 -3.82 -13.56 -11.79
CA MET A 231 -5.11 -12.91 -11.65
C MET A 231 -5.38 -11.88 -12.75
N SER A 232 -4.34 -11.33 -13.41
CA SER A 232 -4.49 -10.38 -14.53
C SER A 232 -5.05 -11.02 -15.80
N THR A 233 -5.13 -12.34 -15.89
CA THR A 233 -5.74 -13.06 -17.01
C THR A 233 -7.27 -13.15 -16.91
N GLY A 234 -7.85 -12.82 -15.76
CA GLY A 234 -9.30 -12.83 -15.53
C GLY A 234 -10.06 -11.83 -16.43
N PRO A 235 -11.39 -11.92 -16.50
CA PRO A 235 -12.18 -11.07 -17.39
C PRO A 235 -12.35 -9.63 -16.88
N GLN A 236 -12.24 -9.40 -15.57
CA GLN A 236 -12.54 -8.12 -14.92
C GLN A 236 -11.35 -7.16 -15.02
N THR A 237 -11.58 -5.96 -15.54
CA THR A 237 -10.53 -4.93 -15.71
C THR A 237 -9.95 -4.49 -14.38
N ASP A 238 -10.77 -4.28 -13.36
CA ASP A 238 -10.33 -3.85 -12.03
C ASP A 238 -9.35 -4.83 -11.37
N LEU A 239 -9.61 -6.13 -11.54
CA LEU A 239 -8.69 -7.17 -11.05
C LEU A 239 -7.39 -7.20 -11.83
N LYS A 240 -7.41 -6.87 -13.14
CA LYS A 240 -6.18 -6.73 -13.93
C LYS A 240 -5.34 -5.54 -13.44
N ILE A 241 -6.00 -4.41 -13.16
CA ILE A 241 -5.36 -3.22 -12.63
C ILE A 241 -4.71 -3.54 -11.28
N LEU A 242 -5.48 -4.11 -10.35
CA LEU A 242 -4.97 -4.52 -9.03
C LEU A 242 -3.80 -5.50 -9.15
N ALA A 243 -3.97 -6.54 -9.96
CA ALA A 243 -2.98 -7.60 -10.14
C ALA A 243 -1.64 -7.07 -10.69
N THR A 244 -1.70 -6.20 -11.68
CA THR A 244 -0.49 -5.60 -12.26
C THR A 244 0.19 -4.63 -11.29
N GLY A 245 -0.57 -3.85 -10.52
CA GLY A 245 -0.03 -2.98 -9.48
C GLY A 245 0.68 -3.75 -8.38
N LEU A 246 0.05 -4.79 -7.86
CA LEU A 246 0.64 -5.65 -6.85
C LEU A 246 1.84 -6.44 -7.39
N GLY A 247 1.73 -7.02 -8.58
CA GLY A 247 2.82 -7.77 -9.20
C GLY A 247 4.05 -6.90 -9.47
N ALA A 248 3.86 -5.72 -10.03
CA ALA A 248 4.93 -4.75 -10.27
C ALA A 248 5.52 -4.23 -8.94
N GLY A 249 4.68 -3.89 -7.97
CA GLY A 249 5.11 -3.43 -6.65
C GLY A 249 5.98 -4.47 -5.94
N ILE A 250 5.57 -5.74 -5.91
CA ILE A 250 6.34 -6.83 -5.32
C ILE A 250 7.67 -7.03 -6.04
N LEU A 251 7.68 -6.94 -7.38
CA LEU A 251 8.91 -7.07 -8.15
C LEU A 251 9.90 -5.95 -7.84
N ILE A 252 9.42 -4.70 -7.84
CA ILE A 252 10.24 -3.53 -7.52
C ILE A 252 10.76 -3.62 -6.08
N ASP A 253 9.91 -3.97 -5.13
CA ASP A 253 10.29 -4.11 -3.74
C ASP A 253 11.36 -5.22 -3.56
N ALA A 254 11.14 -6.41 -4.11
CA ALA A 254 12.06 -7.52 -3.96
C ALA A 254 13.42 -7.27 -4.65
N VAL A 255 13.42 -6.75 -5.89
CA VAL A 255 14.63 -6.60 -6.69
C VAL A 255 15.35 -5.28 -6.38
N VAL A 256 14.64 -4.16 -6.49
CA VAL A 256 15.28 -2.84 -6.38
C VAL A 256 15.52 -2.48 -4.91
N VAL A 257 14.49 -2.60 -4.08
CA VAL A 257 14.61 -2.15 -2.69
C VAL A 257 15.44 -3.13 -1.87
N ARG A 258 15.10 -4.40 -1.87
CA ARG A 258 15.72 -5.39 -0.96
C ARG A 258 17.05 -5.93 -1.45
N CYS A 259 17.17 -6.22 -2.74
CA CYS A 259 18.43 -6.75 -3.26
C CYS A 259 19.47 -5.68 -3.54
N LEU A 260 19.08 -4.41 -3.79
CA LEU A 260 20.01 -3.33 -4.12
C LEU A 260 20.06 -2.23 -3.06
N LEU A 261 18.93 -1.57 -2.74
CA LEU A 261 18.95 -0.37 -1.87
C LEU A 261 19.25 -0.70 -0.41
N VAL A 262 18.60 -1.70 0.16
CA VAL A 262 18.78 -2.08 1.58
C VAL A 262 20.25 -2.44 1.84
N PRO A 263 20.88 -3.41 1.14
CA PRO A 263 22.27 -3.77 1.39
C PRO A 263 23.25 -2.63 1.12
N ALA A 264 23.05 -1.88 0.03
CA ALA A 264 23.91 -0.76 -0.33
C ALA A 264 23.91 0.32 0.76
N LEU A 265 22.74 0.70 1.26
CA LEU A 265 22.63 1.74 2.28
C LEU A 265 23.01 1.24 3.68
N VAL A 266 22.84 -0.03 4.00
CA VAL A 266 23.37 -0.57 5.27
C VAL A 266 24.88 -0.62 5.23
N ALA A 267 25.49 -1.02 4.11
CA ALA A 267 26.94 -1.00 3.95
C ALA A 267 27.53 0.42 3.95
N LEU A 268 26.86 1.37 3.28
CA LEU A 268 27.30 2.78 3.18
C LEU A 268 27.31 3.48 4.53
N PHE A 269 26.27 3.34 5.32
CA PHE A 269 26.15 4.00 6.62
C PHE A 269 26.89 3.26 7.75
N GLY A 270 27.31 2.02 7.54
CA GLY A 270 28.14 1.27 8.48
C GLY A 270 27.64 1.33 9.91
N ARG A 271 28.49 1.83 10.84
CA ARG A 271 28.14 1.93 12.26
C ARG A 271 26.99 2.89 12.58
N ALA A 272 26.76 3.90 11.74
CA ALA A 272 25.65 4.86 11.95
C ALA A 272 24.27 4.19 11.88
N ASN A 273 24.15 3.05 11.19
CA ASN A 273 22.88 2.30 11.15
C ASN A 273 22.40 1.84 12.53
N TRP A 274 23.30 1.75 13.50
CA TRP A 274 22.99 1.22 14.84
C TRP A 274 22.81 2.31 15.89
N TRP A 275 22.71 3.56 15.43
CA TRP A 275 22.56 4.70 16.32
C TRP A 275 21.16 4.78 16.92
N LEU A 276 21.11 4.88 18.25
CA LEU A 276 19.89 5.08 19.03
C LEU A 276 20.16 6.13 20.12
N PRO A 277 19.47 7.27 20.13
CA PRO A 277 19.56 8.26 21.20
C PRO A 277 19.10 7.69 22.54
N SER A 278 19.86 7.98 23.61
CA SER A 278 19.54 7.48 24.97
C SER A 278 18.20 7.97 25.50
N SER A 279 17.74 9.15 25.08
CA SER A 279 16.41 9.70 25.38
C SER A 279 15.31 8.82 24.80
N LEU A 280 15.42 8.45 23.54
CA LEU A 280 14.46 7.61 22.84
C LEU A 280 14.48 6.16 23.35
N ALA A 281 15.67 5.64 23.67
CA ALA A 281 15.81 4.31 24.27
C ALA A 281 15.06 4.21 25.60
N ARG A 282 15.14 5.24 26.43
CA ARG A 282 14.39 5.32 27.71
C ARG A 282 12.89 5.44 27.50
N LEU A 283 12.46 6.31 26.57
CA LEU A 283 11.04 6.51 26.25
C LEU A 283 10.38 5.21 25.75
N LEU A 284 11.07 4.49 24.86
CA LEU A 284 10.57 3.23 24.29
C LEU A 284 10.84 2.00 25.17
N ARG A 285 11.40 2.19 26.37
CA ARG A 285 11.77 1.12 27.33
C ARG A 285 12.57 0.00 26.65
N ILE A 286 13.57 0.37 25.84
CA ILE A 286 14.43 -0.57 25.13
C ILE A 286 15.49 -1.11 26.11
N PRO A 287 15.60 -2.43 26.33
CA PRO A 287 16.61 -3.02 27.19
C PRO A 287 18.04 -2.68 26.69
N ALA A 288 18.99 -2.51 27.61
CA ALA A 288 20.38 -2.37 27.23
C ALA A 288 20.87 -3.61 26.43
N PRO A 289 21.82 -3.45 25.48
CA PRO A 289 22.44 -4.58 24.80
C PRO A 289 22.96 -5.57 25.85
N ALA A 290 22.75 -6.87 25.64
CA ALA A 290 23.44 -7.88 26.45
C ALA A 290 24.93 -7.67 26.31
N ALA A 291 25.68 -7.67 27.43
CA ALA A 291 27.14 -7.63 27.38
C ALA A 291 27.63 -8.78 26.47
N PRO A 292 28.68 -8.57 25.67
CA PRO A 292 29.28 -9.65 24.89
C PRO A 292 29.57 -10.80 25.87
N VAL A 293 29.06 -12.00 25.55
CA VAL A 293 29.45 -13.20 26.29
C VAL A 293 30.97 -13.29 26.14
N ALA A 294 31.70 -13.05 27.21
CA ALA A 294 33.14 -13.25 27.21
C ALA A 294 33.37 -14.68 26.72
N GLY A 295 34.02 -14.81 25.58
CA GLY A 295 34.42 -16.12 25.09
C GLY A 295 35.21 -16.84 26.20
N PRO A 296 35.21 -18.18 26.22
CA PRO A 296 35.94 -18.92 27.21
C PRO A 296 37.35 -18.36 27.24
N SER A 297 37.73 -17.80 28.40
CA SER A 297 39.07 -17.34 28.67
C SER A 297 40.03 -18.45 28.23
N ALA A 298 40.89 -18.17 27.29
CA ALA A 298 41.98 -19.08 26.94
C ALA A 298 42.65 -19.42 28.25
N GLU A 299 42.52 -20.63 28.70
CA GLU A 299 43.23 -21.19 29.81
C GLU A 299 44.72 -20.97 29.51
N PRO A 300 45.54 -20.41 30.40
CA PRO A 300 46.94 -20.22 30.14
C PRO A 300 47.58 -21.58 29.96
N ALA A 301 47.93 -21.92 28.73
CA ALA A 301 48.75 -23.04 28.40
C ALA A 301 50.15 -22.78 28.99
N GLY A 302 50.40 -23.31 30.15
CA GLY A 302 51.74 -23.18 30.70
C GLY A 302 51.85 -23.42 32.20
N ALA A 303 51.57 -24.61 32.69
CA ALA A 303 52.20 -25.11 33.93
C ALA A 303 51.99 -26.63 33.98
N GLY A 304 52.92 -27.40 33.52
CA GLY A 304 52.88 -28.87 33.72
C GLY A 304 53.66 -29.71 32.75
N ALA A 305 54.91 -29.28 32.41
CA ALA A 305 55.83 -30.14 31.70
C ALA A 305 57.26 -29.96 32.18
N GLU A 306 57.47 -30.12 33.47
CA GLU A 306 58.77 -30.41 34.06
C GLU A 306 58.46 -31.27 35.28
N ASP A 307 58.68 -32.56 35.17
CA ASP A 307 59.06 -33.57 36.16
C ASP A 307 58.57 -34.96 35.75
N LEU A 308 59.28 -35.55 34.85
CA LEU A 308 59.29 -37.02 34.69
C LEU A 308 60.53 -37.43 33.89
N VAL A 309 61.69 -37.09 34.44
CA VAL A 309 62.93 -37.80 34.03
C VAL A 309 63.50 -38.49 35.27
N VAL A 310 63.77 -39.76 35.05
CA VAL A 310 64.65 -40.62 35.87
C VAL A 310 63.96 -41.31 37.05
N SER A 311 63.57 -42.53 36.86
CA SER A 311 64.07 -43.66 37.65
C SER A 311 63.67 -45.00 37.03
N GLY A 312 64.64 -45.81 36.66
CA GLY A 312 64.40 -47.17 36.27
C GLY A 312 65.57 -47.85 35.61
N ALA A 313 66.66 -47.98 36.31
CA ALA A 313 67.62 -49.02 36.03
C ALA A 313 67.40 -50.14 37.08
N ARG A 314 67.02 -51.32 36.60
CA ARG A 314 67.46 -52.69 36.87
C ARG A 314 66.46 -53.70 36.42
#